data_9be114465a1c6ce33184a2b5d986405d
#
_entry.id   9be114465a1c6ce33184a2b5d986405d
#
_cell.length_a   1.000
_cell.length_b   1.000
_cell.length_c   1.000
_cell.angle_alpha   90.00
_cell.angle_beta   90.00
_cell.angle_gamma   90.00
#
_symmetry.space_group_name_H-M   'P 1'
#
loop_
_entity.id
_entity.type
_entity.pdbx_description
1 polymer ?
#
loop_
_entity_poly.entity_id
_entity_poly.type
_entity_poly.pdbx_seq_one_letter_code
_entity_poly.pdbx_strand_id
1 'polypeptide(L)'
;MSGPALRLALEIDGDGAHPAAWRRAVHSPDQLLSPRRVASVAAAAENAGFTLLTLDDGVLPPGVGPDVVGRIGAVERAAFIAASTSVVGIAPVVPLTYAEPFHVSSQLASLDHISVGRAGWVVSEETRPESASVWGRPVVDGAAARARESSGGVEVVRELWDSWEDDAVIRSVATSRYLDRDRLHYVDFTGDTYTVKGPAIVPRPPQGQLVVLGSPDRVPGDQLDVALVAGRDLAAVTASASAAGTPRTFAEVEVALDTADATAEERVADLERHAPWSDRGRLRHIGSAAGLAALLGELRGVVDGVRLHPLVLDEDLPELSRLVLPPLFERRYAVRPLPGASLRTHLGLDRPANRYAAAAAQEDAR
;
A
#
# COMPACT_ATOMS: atom_id res chain seq x y z
N MET A 1 -14.23 25.33 3.55
CA MET A 1 -14.81 24.33 2.62
C MET A 1 -15.00 23.01 3.37
N SER A 2 -16.18 22.41 3.31
CA SER A 2 -16.48 21.16 4.05
C SER A 2 -16.27 19.97 3.10
N GLY A 3 -15.04 19.51 3.03
CA GLY A 3 -14.70 18.28 2.30
C GLY A 3 -15.01 17.02 3.11
N PRO A 4 -15.00 15.82 2.50
CA PRO A 4 -15.15 14.55 3.20
C PRO A 4 -14.01 14.35 4.21
N ALA A 5 -14.21 13.50 5.21
CA ALA A 5 -13.16 13.18 6.18
C ALA A 5 -12.07 12.31 5.53
N LEU A 6 -10.81 12.63 5.80
CA LEU A 6 -9.64 11.92 5.28
C LEU A 6 -9.51 10.51 5.85
N ARG A 7 -9.00 9.59 5.04
CA ARG A 7 -8.41 8.32 5.48
C ARG A 7 -6.92 8.52 5.65
N LEU A 8 -6.38 7.99 6.74
CA LEU A 8 -4.99 8.21 7.11
C LEU A 8 -4.19 6.93 6.89
N ALA A 9 -3.24 6.95 5.98
CA ALA A 9 -2.27 5.88 5.78
C ALA A 9 -0.90 6.29 6.33
N LEU A 10 -0.13 5.32 6.79
CA LEU A 10 1.22 5.50 7.32
C LEU A 10 2.18 4.54 6.64
N GLU A 11 3.28 5.05 6.11
CA GLU A 11 4.41 4.23 5.69
C GLU A 11 5.24 3.85 6.93
N ILE A 12 5.47 2.55 7.13
CA ILE A 12 6.15 2.02 8.31
C ILE A 12 7.41 1.22 7.97
N ASP A 13 7.92 1.31 6.73
CA ASP A 13 9.14 0.61 6.35
C ASP A 13 10.39 1.23 6.98
N GLY A 14 11.28 0.36 7.47
CA GLY A 14 12.56 0.77 8.06
C GLY A 14 12.41 1.70 9.26
N ASP A 15 13.22 2.74 9.28
CA ASP A 15 13.27 3.71 10.37
C ASP A 15 12.69 5.08 9.98
N GLY A 16 12.21 5.23 8.74
CA GLY A 16 11.61 6.45 8.24
C GLY A 16 12.03 6.82 6.83
N ALA A 17 11.51 7.93 6.34
CA ALA A 17 11.70 8.38 4.96
C ALA A 17 13.11 8.96 4.67
N HIS A 18 13.82 9.39 5.69
CA HIS A 18 15.18 9.91 5.56
C HIS A 18 16.19 8.77 5.49
N PRO A 19 17.17 8.77 4.55
CA PRO A 19 18.13 7.67 4.42
C PRO A 19 19.04 7.48 5.65
N ALA A 20 19.21 8.50 6.48
CA ALA A 20 19.94 8.42 7.74
C ALA A 20 19.03 8.27 8.99
N ALA A 21 17.74 7.98 8.85
CA ALA A 21 16.78 7.88 9.94
C ALA A 21 17.20 6.86 11.02
N TRP A 22 17.84 5.76 10.62
CA TRP A 22 18.38 4.73 11.51
C TRP A 22 19.32 5.27 12.62
N ARG A 23 19.97 6.42 12.38
CA ARG A 23 20.85 7.07 13.37
C ARG A 23 20.10 7.61 14.59
N ARG A 24 18.82 7.83 14.45
CA ARG A 24 17.91 8.35 15.48
C ARG A 24 16.89 7.30 15.95
N ALA A 25 16.99 6.08 15.44
CA ALA A 25 16.18 4.96 15.88
C ALA A 25 16.48 4.59 17.33
N VAL A 26 15.46 4.20 18.10
CA VAL A 26 15.61 3.78 19.50
C VAL A 26 16.05 2.33 19.67
N HIS A 27 16.28 1.64 18.57
CA HIS A 27 16.68 0.23 18.52
C HIS A 27 18.00 0.05 17.77
N SER A 28 18.64 -1.11 17.93
CA SER A 28 19.81 -1.48 17.14
C SER A 28 19.42 -1.93 15.73
N PRO A 29 20.28 -1.80 14.70
CA PRO A 29 19.98 -2.13 13.32
C PRO A 29 19.47 -3.55 13.07
N ASP A 30 19.96 -4.54 13.84
CA ASP A 30 19.51 -5.94 13.78
C ASP A 30 18.04 -6.14 14.20
N GLN A 31 17.50 -5.24 15.01
CA GLN A 31 16.09 -5.29 15.43
C GLN A 31 15.09 -4.98 14.31
N LEU A 32 15.53 -4.41 13.19
CA LEU A 32 14.68 -4.28 11.98
C LEU A 32 14.16 -5.63 11.46
N LEU A 33 14.90 -6.71 11.71
CA LEU A 33 14.48 -8.07 11.39
C LEU A 33 13.68 -8.72 12.54
N SER A 34 13.45 -7.99 13.63
CA SER A 34 12.74 -8.52 14.79
C SER A 34 11.23 -8.45 14.64
N PRO A 35 10.48 -9.54 14.89
CA PRO A 35 9.04 -9.52 14.90
C PRO A 35 8.46 -8.55 15.96
N ARG A 36 9.18 -8.32 17.06
CA ARG A 36 8.75 -7.36 18.10
C ARG A 36 8.71 -5.94 17.56
N ARG A 37 9.71 -5.52 16.80
CA ARG A 37 9.76 -4.19 16.18
C ARG A 37 8.55 -3.98 15.26
N VAL A 38 8.34 -4.90 14.35
CA VAL A 38 7.22 -4.84 13.38
C VAL A 38 5.87 -4.80 14.10
N ALA A 39 5.65 -5.68 15.10
CA ALA A 39 4.42 -5.70 15.89
C ALA A 39 4.21 -4.41 16.69
N SER A 40 5.26 -3.88 17.32
CA SER A 40 5.19 -2.68 18.15
C SER A 40 4.78 -1.45 17.34
N VAL A 41 5.39 -1.25 16.16
CA VAL A 41 5.05 -0.14 15.26
C VAL A 41 3.64 -0.28 14.73
N ALA A 42 3.25 -1.48 14.27
CA ALA A 42 1.91 -1.72 13.75
C ALA A 42 0.83 -1.49 14.82
N ALA A 43 1.05 -1.97 16.05
CA ALA A 43 0.13 -1.76 17.17
C ALA A 43 0.03 -0.28 17.55
N ALA A 44 1.14 0.45 17.58
CA ALA A 44 1.14 1.89 17.86
C ALA A 44 0.34 2.66 16.81
N ALA A 45 0.50 2.34 15.53
CA ALA A 45 -0.22 2.97 14.44
C ALA A 45 -1.72 2.59 14.42
N GLU A 46 -2.07 1.32 14.69
CA GLU A 46 -3.47 0.89 14.84
C GLU A 46 -4.15 1.64 15.99
N ASN A 47 -3.50 1.69 17.15
CA ASN A 47 -4.02 2.40 18.33
C ASN A 47 -4.17 3.92 18.09
N ALA A 48 -3.28 4.51 17.33
CA ALA A 48 -3.39 5.91 16.92
C ALA A 48 -4.62 6.16 16.03
N GLY A 49 -5.11 5.14 15.31
CA GLY A 49 -6.30 5.20 14.49
C GLY A 49 -6.00 5.41 12.99
N PHE A 50 -4.83 5.01 12.53
CA PHE A 50 -4.55 4.94 11.10
C PHE A 50 -5.45 3.94 10.39
N THR A 51 -5.90 4.30 9.20
CA THR A 51 -6.78 3.46 8.36
C THR A 51 -5.98 2.36 7.64
N LEU A 52 -4.74 2.66 7.26
CA LEU A 52 -3.92 1.81 6.40
C LEU A 52 -2.44 1.92 6.78
N LEU A 53 -1.74 0.80 6.83
CA LEU A 53 -0.28 0.73 6.90
C LEU A 53 0.27 0.29 5.56
N THR A 54 1.36 0.91 5.13
CA THR A 54 2.12 0.49 3.95
C THR A 54 3.54 0.12 4.34
N LEU A 55 4.11 -0.85 3.62
CA LEU A 55 5.46 -1.35 3.84
C LEU A 55 6.18 -1.38 2.51
N ASP A 56 7.25 -0.61 2.37
CA ASP A 56 8.05 -0.60 1.14
C ASP A 56 8.84 -1.90 0.97
N ASP A 57 9.14 -2.24 -0.26
CA ASP A 57 9.97 -3.39 -0.62
C ASP A 57 10.83 -3.10 -1.84
N GLY A 58 11.79 -3.98 -2.09
CA GLY A 58 12.66 -3.91 -3.24
C GLY A 58 13.39 -5.24 -3.45
N VAL A 59 13.65 -5.53 -4.71
CA VAL A 59 14.34 -6.76 -5.13
C VAL A 59 15.79 -6.79 -4.67
N LEU A 60 16.44 -5.62 -4.65
CA LEU A 60 17.83 -5.50 -4.21
C LEU A 60 17.91 -5.22 -2.71
N PRO A 61 18.94 -5.71 -2.02
CA PRO A 61 19.16 -5.37 -0.63
C PRO A 61 19.18 -3.85 -0.45
N PRO A 62 18.69 -3.35 0.69
CA PRO A 62 18.93 -1.96 1.06
C PRO A 62 20.45 -1.73 1.08
N GLY A 63 20.88 -0.53 0.74
CA GLY A 63 22.27 -0.19 0.39
C GLY A 63 23.39 -0.80 1.21
N VAL A 64 24.60 -0.64 0.74
CA VAL A 64 25.80 -1.23 1.36
C VAL A 64 26.25 -0.34 2.53
N GLY A 65 26.17 -0.83 3.76
CA GLY A 65 26.65 -0.15 4.96
C GLY A 65 26.59 -1.05 6.18
N PRO A 66 27.32 -0.71 7.24
CA PRO A 66 27.29 -1.50 8.49
C PRO A 66 25.92 -1.48 9.19
N ASP A 67 25.01 -0.68 8.69
CA ASP A 67 23.80 -0.27 9.37
C ASP A 67 22.55 -1.03 8.90
N VAL A 68 22.67 -1.83 7.83
CA VAL A 68 21.57 -2.61 7.28
C VAL A 68 21.96 -4.07 7.15
N VAL A 69 21.37 -4.90 8.01
CA VAL A 69 21.61 -6.36 8.03
C VAL A 69 20.78 -7.14 7.02
N GLY A 70 19.77 -6.51 6.41
CA GLY A 70 18.88 -7.13 5.43
C GLY A 70 17.46 -6.59 5.50
N ARG A 71 16.56 -7.25 4.78
CA ARG A 71 15.12 -6.92 4.77
C ARG A 71 14.29 -8.21 4.75
N ILE A 72 13.23 -8.26 5.54
CA ILE A 72 12.16 -9.25 5.36
C ILE A 72 11.19 -8.70 4.33
N GLY A 73 10.72 -9.54 3.40
CA GLY A 73 9.79 -9.12 2.35
C GLY A 73 8.53 -8.46 2.89
N ALA A 74 8.00 -7.50 2.14
CA ALA A 74 6.86 -6.71 2.60
C ALA A 74 5.58 -7.55 2.77
N VAL A 75 5.38 -8.57 1.92
CA VAL A 75 4.21 -9.46 2.02
C VAL A 75 4.28 -10.32 3.28
N GLU A 76 5.45 -10.83 3.63
CA GLU A 76 5.68 -11.61 4.85
C GLU A 76 5.50 -10.75 6.11
N ARG A 77 6.01 -9.51 6.12
CA ARG A 77 5.77 -8.55 7.20
C ARG A 77 4.29 -8.19 7.31
N ALA A 78 3.62 -7.98 6.18
CA ALA A 78 2.19 -7.69 6.12
C ALA A 78 1.36 -8.84 6.69
N ALA A 79 1.69 -10.10 6.37
CA ALA A 79 1.03 -11.28 6.93
C ALA A 79 1.23 -11.39 8.45
N PHE A 80 2.43 -11.09 8.94
CA PHE A 80 2.72 -11.04 10.37
C PHE A 80 1.92 -9.92 11.08
N ILE A 81 1.87 -8.72 10.51
CA ILE A 81 1.07 -7.59 11.02
C ILE A 81 -0.41 -7.95 11.03
N ALA A 82 -0.91 -8.58 9.96
CA ALA A 82 -2.30 -8.99 9.84
C ALA A 82 -2.75 -9.89 10.99
N ALA A 83 -1.88 -10.81 11.42
CA ALA A 83 -2.13 -11.72 12.54
C ALA A 83 -2.05 -11.03 13.91
N SER A 84 -1.37 -9.89 14.01
CA SER A 84 -1.15 -9.14 15.27
C SER A 84 -2.00 -7.88 15.41
N THR A 85 -2.82 -7.55 14.41
CA THR A 85 -3.74 -6.40 14.38
C THR A 85 -5.17 -6.85 14.07
N SER A 86 -6.15 -5.99 14.31
CA SER A 86 -7.56 -6.37 14.17
C SER A 86 -8.40 -5.40 13.32
N VAL A 87 -7.92 -4.19 13.08
CA VAL A 87 -8.71 -3.11 12.47
C VAL A 87 -8.01 -2.47 11.29
N VAL A 88 -6.72 -2.16 11.43
CA VAL A 88 -5.96 -1.42 10.41
C VAL A 88 -5.80 -2.23 9.12
N GLY A 89 -5.97 -1.57 7.97
CA GLY A 89 -5.63 -2.13 6.67
C GLY A 89 -4.12 -2.25 6.47
N ILE A 90 -3.68 -3.16 5.62
CA ILE A 90 -2.25 -3.43 5.39
C ILE A 90 -2.02 -3.61 3.91
N ALA A 91 -1.15 -2.78 3.32
CA ALA A 91 -0.81 -2.85 1.90
C ALA A 91 0.71 -2.91 1.71
N PRO A 92 1.26 -4.10 1.46
CA PRO A 92 2.65 -4.21 1.04
C PRO A 92 2.85 -3.54 -0.32
N VAL A 93 4.02 -2.93 -0.51
CA VAL A 93 4.49 -2.48 -1.82
C VAL A 93 5.09 -3.69 -2.53
N VAL A 94 4.60 -4.02 -3.72
CA VAL A 94 5.15 -5.12 -4.52
C VAL A 94 5.47 -4.63 -5.92
N PRO A 95 6.76 -4.61 -6.30
CA PRO A 95 7.18 -4.27 -7.65
C PRO A 95 6.75 -5.33 -8.66
N LEU A 96 6.12 -4.93 -9.77
CA LEU A 96 5.66 -5.86 -10.81
C LEU A 96 6.62 -6.02 -11.99
N THR A 97 7.60 -5.14 -12.17
CA THR A 97 8.44 -5.11 -13.39
C THR A 97 9.08 -6.47 -13.69
N TYR A 98 9.50 -7.21 -12.67
CA TYR A 98 10.16 -8.50 -12.84
C TYR A 98 9.50 -9.63 -12.04
N ALA A 99 8.60 -9.31 -11.11
CA ALA A 99 7.92 -10.32 -10.32
C ALA A 99 6.97 -11.16 -11.20
N GLU A 100 6.77 -12.41 -10.80
CA GLU A 100 5.87 -13.33 -11.49
C GLU A 100 4.42 -13.07 -11.01
N PRO A 101 3.50 -12.59 -11.89
CA PRO A 101 2.17 -12.14 -11.46
C PRO A 101 1.29 -13.23 -10.85
N PHE A 102 1.43 -14.48 -11.28
CA PHE A 102 0.70 -15.61 -10.69
C PHE A 102 1.08 -15.80 -9.21
N HIS A 103 2.38 -15.69 -8.91
CA HIS A 103 2.87 -15.79 -7.55
C HIS A 103 2.39 -14.61 -6.70
N VAL A 104 2.50 -13.39 -7.22
CA VAL A 104 2.02 -12.17 -6.56
C VAL A 104 0.53 -12.26 -6.26
N SER A 105 -0.29 -12.71 -7.23
CA SER A 105 -1.73 -12.88 -7.02
C SER A 105 -2.04 -13.84 -5.87
N SER A 106 -1.32 -14.96 -5.80
CA SER A 106 -1.49 -15.99 -4.76
C SER A 106 -1.07 -15.51 -3.38
N GLN A 107 0.06 -14.80 -3.29
CA GLN A 107 0.52 -14.21 -2.02
C GLN A 107 -0.46 -13.16 -1.48
N LEU A 108 -0.90 -12.25 -2.35
CA LEU A 108 -1.82 -11.19 -1.96
C LEU A 108 -3.22 -11.73 -1.60
N ALA A 109 -3.75 -12.70 -2.36
CA ALA A 109 -4.99 -13.38 -2.00
C ALA A 109 -4.89 -14.08 -0.63
N SER A 110 -3.76 -14.76 -0.37
CA SER A 110 -3.48 -15.37 0.94
C SER A 110 -3.44 -14.33 2.05
N LEU A 111 -2.80 -13.18 1.80
CA LEU A 111 -2.77 -12.07 2.75
C LEU A 111 -4.17 -11.54 3.06
N ASP A 112 -5.05 -11.45 2.05
CA ASP A 112 -6.43 -11.00 2.27
C ASP A 112 -7.23 -11.98 3.12
N HIS A 113 -7.03 -13.30 2.94
CA HIS A 113 -7.61 -14.31 3.81
C HIS A 113 -7.08 -14.23 5.26
N ILE A 114 -5.76 -14.08 5.44
CA ILE A 114 -5.13 -13.97 6.76
C ILE A 114 -5.61 -12.71 7.49
N SER A 115 -5.73 -11.59 6.76
CA SER A 115 -6.16 -10.31 7.32
C SER A 115 -7.68 -10.17 7.46
N VAL A 116 -8.45 -11.16 7.01
CA VAL A 116 -9.93 -11.15 7.01
C VAL A 116 -10.46 -9.91 6.24
N GLY A 117 -9.95 -9.72 5.02
CA GLY A 117 -10.41 -8.65 4.12
C GLY A 117 -9.81 -7.27 4.40
N ARG A 118 -8.67 -7.18 5.10
CA ARG A 118 -8.00 -5.91 5.38
C ARG A 118 -6.78 -5.66 4.51
N ALA A 119 -6.47 -6.55 3.56
CA ALA A 119 -5.32 -6.39 2.69
C ALA A 119 -5.56 -5.40 1.55
N GLY A 120 -4.50 -4.71 1.18
CA GLY A 120 -4.37 -3.95 -0.05
C GLY A 120 -3.04 -4.29 -0.73
N TRP A 121 -2.76 -3.63 -1.81
CA TRP A 121 -1.53 -3.78 -2.57
C TRP A 121 -1.10 -2.43 -3.14
N VAL A 122 0.10 -1.99 -2.83
CA VAL A 122 0.72 -0.82 -3.49
C VAL A 122 1.56 -1.34 -4.65
N VAL A 123 1.12 -1.04 -5.86
CA VAL A 123 1.86 -1.36 -7.09
C VAL A 123 3.04 -0.42 -7.22
N SER A 124 4.22 -1.00 -7.45
CA SER A 124 5.43 -0.23 -7.72
C SER A 124 6.20 -0.80 -8.92
N GLU A 125 7.18 -0.03 -9.38
CA GLU A 125 8.10 -0.42 -10.44
C GLU A 125 9.50 -0.63 -9.87
N GLU A 126 10.22 -1.59 -10.43
CA GLU A 126 11.65 -1.70 -10.23
C GLU A 126 12.37 -1.09 -11.46
N THR A 127 13.12 -0.04 -11.21
CA THR A 127 13.78 0.73 -12.27
C THR A 127 15.27 0.45 -12.41
N ARG A 128 15.87 -0.28 -11.47
CA ARG A 128 17.29 -0.59 -11.46
C ARG A 128 17.58 -1.77 -12.39
N PRO A 129 18.49 -1.64 -13.37
CA PRO A 129 18.83 -2.73 -14.29
C PRO A 129 19.33 -3.99 -13.58
N GLU A 130 20.01 -3.84 -12.43
CA GLU A 130 20.53 -4.95 -11.63
C GLU A 130 19.41 -5.87 -11.13
N SER A 131 18.22 -5.33 -10.91
CA SER A 131 17.06 -6.13 -10.49
C SER A 131 16.62 -7.14 -11.54
N ALA A 132 16.79 -6.85 -12.82
CA ALA A 132 16.50 -7.80 -13.90
C ALA A 132 17.35 -9.07 -13.79
N SER A 133 18.64 -8.92 -13.47
CA SER A 133 19.56 -10.05 -13.33
C SER A 133 19.22 -10.95 -12.14
N VAL A 134 18.70 -10.41 -11.04
CA VAL A 134 18.22 -11.19 -9.88
C VAL A 134 17.11 -12.16 -10.29
N TRP A 135 16.24 -11.73 -11.19
CA TRP A 135 15.14 -12.54 -11.71
C TRP A 135 15.51 -13.35 -12.97
N GLY A 136 16.74 -13.20 -13.48
CA GLY A 136 17.17 -13.85 -14.72
C GLY A 136 16.38 -13.39 -15.96
N ARG A 137 15.86 -12.15 -15.94
CA ARG A 137 15.04 -11.57 -17.01
C ARG A 137 15.79 -10.47 -17.77
N PRO A 138 15.44 -10.21 -19.05
CA PRO A 138 15.93 -9.04 -19.76
C PRO A 138 15.53 -7.74 -19.05
N VAL A 139 16.35 -6.70 -19.18
CA VAL A 139 16.03 -5.37 -18.67
C VAL A 139 14.83 -4.82 -19.43
N VAL A 140 13.81 -4.39 -18.69
CA VAL A 140 12.66 -3.64 -19.23
C VAL A 140 13.05 -2.16 -19.28
N ASP A 141 13.46 -1.71 -20.45
CA ASP A 141 13.99 -0.36 -20.65
C ASP A 141 12.90 0.64 -21.06
N GLY A 142 13.02 1.85 -20.50
CA GLY A 142 12.11 2.95 -20.78
C GLY A 142 10.81 2.94 -19.97
N ALA A 143 10.32 4.14 -19.64
CA ALA A 143 9.12 4.32 -18.80
C ALA A 143 7.87 3.68 -19.44
N ALA A 144 7.71 3.79 -20.76
CA ALA A 144 6.55 3.22 -21.46
C ALA A 144 6.53 1.67 -21.41
N ALA A 145 7.69 1.01 -21.50
CA ALA A 145 7.77 -0.44 -21.39
C ALA A 145 7.45 -0.89 -19.94
N ARG A 146 8.00 -0.21 -18.93
CA ARG A 146 7.69 -0.49 -17.53
C ARG A 146 6.21 -0.26 -17.20
N ALA A 147 5.61 0.81 -17.73
CA ALA A 147 4.18 1.07 -17.54
C ALA A 147 3.31 -0.05 -18.13
N ARG A 148 3.66 -0.59 -19.32
CA ARG A 148 2.94 -1.74 -19.90
C ARG A 148 3.09 -3.00 -19.05
N GLU A 149 4.30 -3.29 -18.55
CA GLU A 149 4.51 -4.41 -17.62
C GLU A 149 3.67 -4.27 -16.35
N SER A 150 3.66 -3.08 -15.75
CA SER A 150 2.87 -2.81 -14.54
C SER A 150 1.37 -2.93 -14.82
N SER A 151 0.88 -2.37 -15.93
CA SER A 151 -0.51 -2.45 -16.34
C SER A 151 -0.95 -3.90 -16.61
N GLY A 152 -0.18 -4.65 -17.42
CA GLY A 152 -0.46 -6.06 -17.69
C GLY A 152 -0.40 -6.92 -16.43
N GLY A 153 0.55 -6.63 -15.54
CA GLY A 153 0.67 -7.33 -14.26
C GLY A 153 -0.54 -7.08 -13.34
N VAL A 154 -1.05 -5.85 -13.26
CA VAL A 154 -2.28 -5.56 -12.49
C VAL A 154 -3.48 -6.27 -13.12
N GLU A 155 -3.62 -6.23 -14.44
CA GLU A 155 -4.71 -6.88 -15.16
C GLU A 155 -4.76 -8.38 -14.86
N VAL A 156 -3.66 -9.10 -15.06
CA VAL A 156 -3.64 -10.55 -14.85
C VAL A 156 -3.81 -10.94 -13.39
N VAL A 157 -3.27 -10.15 -12.45
CA VAL A 157 -3.49 -10.39 -11.02
C VAL A 157 -4.97 -10.27 -10.67
N ARG A 158 -5.67 -9.25 -11.20
CA ARG A 158 -7.12 -9.08 -11.01
C ARG A 158 -7.93 -10.20 -11.68
N GLU A 159 -7.50 -10.68 -12.84
CA GLU A 159 -8.12 -11.85 -13.48
C GLU A 159 -8.00 -13.12 -12.66
N LEU A 160 -6.80 -13.36 -12.13
CA LEU A 160 -6.55 -14.52 -11.27
C LEU A 160 -7.40 -14.47 -10.00
N TRP A 161 -7.61 -13.32 -9.36
CA TRP A 161 -8.48 -13.20 -8.20
C TRP A 161 -9.94 -13.54 -8.52
N ASP A 162 -10.42 -13.21 -9.71
CA ASP A 162 -11.78 -13.54 -10.14
C ASP A 162 -11.91 -14.92 -10.77
N SER A 163 -10.80 -15.65 -11.01
CA SER A 163 -10.83 -16.98 -11.66
C SER A 163 -11.58 -18.05 -10.83
N TRP A 164 -11.87 -17.77 -9.56
CA TRP A 164 -12.81 -18.52 -8.73
C TRP A 164 -14.07 -17.68 -8.51
N GLU A 165 -15.25 -18.22 -8.77
CA GLU A 165 -16.49 -17.58 -8.33
C GLU A 165 -16.66 -17.72 -6.80
N ASP A 166 -17.48 -16.88 -6.19
CA ASP A 166 -17.65 -16.82 -4.74
C ASP A 166 -18.17 -18.15 -4.13
N ASP A 167 -18.95 -18.91 -4.90
CA ASP A 167 -19.56 -20.19 -4.52
C ASP A 167 -18.88 -21.42 -5.15
N ALA A 168 -17.70 -21.26 -5.73
CA ALA A 168 -16.91 -22.36 -6.29
C ALA A 168 -16.57 -23.44 -5.26
N VAL A 169 -16.42 -23.08 -3.97
CA VAL A 169 -16.11 -24.00 -2.87
C VAL A 169 -17.40 -24.47 -2.18
N ILE A 170 -17.88 -25.66 -2.55
CA ILE A 170 -19.14 -26.22 -2.04
C ILE A 170 -19.03 -27.04 -0.74
N ARG A 171 -17.91 -27.70 -0.51
CA ARG A 171 -17.65 -28.55 0.70
C ARG A 171 -18.79 -29.51 1.05
N SER A 172 -19.42 -30.15 0.05
CA SER A 172 -20.55 -31.06 0.28
C SER A 172 -20.06 -32.46 0.64
N VAL A 173 -20.17 -32.83 1.89
CA VAL A 173 -19.87 -34.17 2.38
C VAL A 173 -20.84 -35.21 1.76
N ALA A 174 -22.12 -34.85 1.60
CA ALA A 174 -23.15 -35.74 1.07
C ALA A 174 -22.89 -36.18 -0.37
N THR A 175 -22.27 -35.32 -1.20
CA THR A 175 -21.95 -35.60 -2.59
C THR A 175 -20.46 -35.88 -2.83
N SER A 176 -19.64 -35.88 -1.78
CA SER A 176 -18.18 -35.97 -1.84
C SER A 176 -17.54 -34.94 -2.80
N ARG A 177 -18.17 -33.80 -2.96
CA ARG A 177 -17.69 -32.70 -3.78
C ARG A 177 -17.16 -31.58 -2.90
N TYR A 178 -15.89 -31.24 -3.08
CA TYR A 178 -15.27 -30.09 -2.44
C TYR A 178 -15.48 -28.82 -3.24
N LEU A 179 -15.42 -28.92 -4.56
CA LEU A 179 -15.30 -27.85 -5.51
C LEU A 179 -16.31 -28.02 -6.65
N ASP A 180 -16.87 -26.93 -7.12
CA ASP A 180 -17.59 -26.85 -8.40
C ASP A 180 -16.63 -26.40 -9.52
N ARG A 181 -16.32 -27.31 -10.43
CA ARG A 181 -15.37 -27.07 -11.51
C ARG A 181 -15.87 -26.03 -12.51
N ASP A 182 -17.18 -25.94 -12.71
CA ASP A 182 -17.79 -25.03 -13.68
C ASP A 182 -17.70 -23.56 -13.20
N ARG A 183 -17.32 -23.37 -11.93
CA ARG A 183 -17.11 -22.08 -11.31
C ARG A 183 -15.62 -21.69 -11.20
N LEU A 184 -14.75 -22.44 -11.86
CA LEU A 184 -13.33 -22.11 -12.03
C LEU A 184 -13.06 -21.75 -13.46
N HIS A 185 -12.56 -20.54 -13.66
CA HIS A 185 -12.31 -19.99 -14.98
C HIS A 185 -10.81 -19.94 -15.28
N TYR A 186 -10.45 -20.35 -16.47
CA TYR A 186 -9.07 -20.30 -16.94
C TYR A 186 -8.71 -18.87 -17.35
N VAL A 187 -7.62 -18.36 -16.76
CA VAL A 187 -6.92 -17.18 -17.25
C VAL A 187 -5.90 -17.65 -18.27
N ASP A 188 -5.87 -17.04 -19.45
CA ASP A 188 -4.89 -17.28 -20.52
C ASP A 188 -4.37 -15.94 -20.99
N PHE A 189 -3.49 -15.35 -20.19
CA PHE A 189 -2.96 -14.01 -20.39
C PHE A 189 -1.63 -14.06 -21.14
N THR A 190 -1.47 -13.17 -22.12
CA THR A 190 -0.22 -12.97 -22.86
C THR A 190 0.19 -11.51 -22.75
N GLY A 191 1.26 -11.25 -22.00
CA GLY A 191 1.92 -9.94 -21.86
C GLY A 191 3.13 -9.81 -22.81
N ASP A 192 3.81 -8.68 -22.75
CA ASP A 192 4.97 -8.39 -23.59
C ASP A 192 6.14 -9.36 -23.29
N THR A 193 6.33 -9.76 -22.03
CA THR A 193 7.52 -10.49 -21.58
C THR A 193 7.21 -11.81 -20.85
N TYR A 194 5.93 -12.13 -20.63
CA TYR A 194 5.49 -13.34 -19.94
C TYR A 194 4.10 -13.79 -20.39
N THR A 195 3.76 -15.02 -20.09
CA THR A 195 2.40 -15.57 -20.22
C THR A 195 1.97 -16.18 -18.90
N VAL A 196 0.69 -16.09 -18.57
CA VAL A 196 0.11 -16.71 -17.37
C VAL A 196 -1.05 -17.59 -17.76
N LYS A 197 -1.07 -18.83 -17.24
CA LYS A 197 -2.17 -19.79 -17.42
C LYS A 197 -2.62 -20.32 -16.07
N GLY A 198 -3.92 -20.45 -15.93
CA GLY A 198 -4.43 -21.02 -14.71
C GLY A 198 -5.89 -20.81 -14.55
N PRO A 199 -6.55 -21.38 -13.54
CA PRO A 199 -7.07 -20.55 -12.46
C PRO A 199 -6.03 -20.32 -11.37
N ALA A 200 -6.27 -19.33 -10.50
CA ALA A 200 -5.49 -19.15 -9.27
C ALA A 200 -5.52 -20.41 -8.38
N ILE A 201 -4.51 -20.58 -7.54
CA ILE A 201 -4.46 -21.67 -6.56
C ILE A 201 -5.14 -21.30 -5.23
N VAL A 202 -5.39 -20.03 -5.00
CA VAL A 202 -6.08 -19.50 -3.81
C VAL A 202 -7.49 -19.11 -4.22
N PRO A 203 -8.52 -19.47 -3.45
CA PRO A 203 -9.90 -19.02 -3.70
C PRO A 203 -10.00 -17.48 -3.74
N ARG A 204 -11.08 -17.00 -4.32
CA ARG A 204 -11.37 -15.57 -4.43
C ARG A 204 -11.17 -14.87 -3.08
N PRO A 205 -10.46 -13.72 -3.05
CA PRO A 205 -10.24 -12.97 -1.81
C PRO A 205 -11.54 -12.57 -1.11
N PRO A 206 -11.58 -12.47 0.23
CA PRO A 206 -12.75 -12.01 0.99
C PRO A 206 -13.35 -10.69 0.47
N GLN A 207 -12.51 -9.75 0.05
CA GLN A 207 -12.94 -8.49 -0.55
C GLN A 207 -13.42 -8.61 -2.01
N GLY A 208 -13.42 -9.80 -2.60
CA GLY A 208 -13.57 -10.02 -4.04
C GLY A 208 -12.28 -9.75 -4.77
N GLN A 209 -11.81 -8.52 -4.72
CA GLN A 209 -10.47 -8.10 -5.15
C GLN A 209 -9.85 -7.19 -4.08
N LEU A 210 -8.56 -7.35 -3.83
CA LEU A 210 -7.85 -6.44 -2.93
C LEU A 210 -7.92 -5.01 -3.45
N VAL A 211 -7.77 -4.05 -2.53
CA VAL A 211 -7.58 -2.64 -2.90
C VAL A 211 -6.22 -2.47 -3.56
N VAL A 212 -6.21 -1.98 -4.78
CA VAL A 212 -4.99 -1.68 -5.55
C VAL A 212 -4.69 -0.20 -5.47
N LEU A 213 -3.54 0.14 -4.90
CA LEU A 213 -3.03 1.51 -4.79
C LEU A 213 -1.81 1.68 -5.71
N GLY A 214 -1.62 2.85 -6.28
CA GLY A 214 -0.43 3.11 -7.11
C GLY A 214 -0.38 4.53 -7.65
N SER A 215 0.73 4.87 -8.30
CA SER A 215 0.86 6.14 -9.01
C SER A 215 0.17 6.05 -10.37
N PRO A 216 -0.72 7.00 -10.72
CA PRO A 216 -1.35 7.03 -12.04
C PRO A 216 -0.36 7.30 -13.19
N ASP A 217 0.86 7.75 -12.88
CA ASP A 217 1.94 7.90 -13.86
C ASP A 217 2.53 6.55 -14.30
N ARG A 218 2.23 5.46 -13.58
CA ARG A 218 2.82 4.12 -13.78
C ARG A 218 1.78 3.06 -14.14
N VAL A 219 0.58 3.20 -13.62
CA VAL A 219 -0.54 2.29 -13.84
C VAL A 219 -1.76 3.12 -14.22
N PRO A 220 -2.50 2.79 -15.28
CA PRO A 220 -3.72 3.50 -15.66
C PRO A 220 -4.70 3.64 -14.49
N GLY A 221 -5.33 4.82 -14.35
CA GLY A 221 -6.19 5.12 -13.22
C GLY A 221 -7.41 4.20 -13.10
N ASP A 222 -7.93 3.68 -14.21
CA ASP A 222 -9.04 2.72 -14.25
C ASP A 222 -8.66 1.32 -13.70
N GLN A 223 -7.36 1.03 -13.59
CA GLN A 223 -6.84 -0.18 -12.94
C GLN A 223 -6.54 0.01 -11.45
N LEU A 224 -6.62 1.23 -10.93
CA LEU A 224 -6.36 1.55 -9.53
C LEU A 224 -7.67 1.80 -8.78
N ASP A 225 -7.74 1.33 -7.54
CA ASP A 225 -8.80 1.71 -6.60
C ASP A 225 -8.45 3.04 -5.90
N VAL A 226 -7.14 3.28 -5.68
CA VAL A 226 -6.61 4.48 -5.03
C VAL A 226 -5.38 5.00 -5.78
N ALA A 227 -5.43 6.22 -6.28
CA ALA A 227 -4.25 6.89 -6.78
C ALA A 227 -3.42 7.47 -5.64
N LEU A 228 -2.13 7.15 -5.61
CA LEU A 228 -1.13 7.82 -4.78
C LEU A 228 -0.59 9.01 -5.57
N VAL A 229 -1.00 10.21 -5.20
CA VAL A 229 -0.66 11.44 -5.92
C VAL A 229 0.41 12.25 -5.18
N ALA A 230 1.41 12.71 -5.92
CA ALA A 230 2.49 13.53 -5.41
C ALA A 230 2.40 14.96 -5.95
N GLY A 231 3.01 15.89 -5.25
CA GLY A 231 3.16 17.30 -5.63
C GLY A 231 3.95 18.01 -4.55
N ARG A 232 4.78 19.01 -4.94
CA ARG A 232 5.61 19.76 -4.00
C ARG A 232 4.84 20.82 -3.21
N ASP A 233 3.65 21.15 -3.67
CA ASP A 233 2.73 22.09 -3.05
C ASP A 233 1.27 21.64 -3.24
N LEU A 234 0.35 22.33 -2.59
CA LEU A 234 -1.07 22.02 -2.65
C LEU A 234 -1.66 22.14 -4.07
N ALA A 235 -1.15 23.07 -4.88
CA ALA A 235 -1.64 23.25 -6.25
C ALA A 235 -1.24 22.08 -7.13
N ALA A 236 0.00 21.58 -7.02
CA ALA A 236 0.48 20.41 -7.73
C ALA A 236 -0.26 19.13 -7.28
N VAL A 237 -0.51 18.95 -5.98
CA VAL A 237 -1.32 17.84 -5.46
C VAL A 237 -2.74 17.91 -6.02
N THR A 238 -3.34 19.10 -6.05
CA THR A 238 -4.69 19.30 -6.60
C THR A 238 -4.78 18.93 -8.07
N ALA A 239 -3.78 19.36 -8.86
CA ALA A 239 -3.72 19.03 -10.28
C ALA A 239 -3.56 17.52 -10.49
N SER A 240 -2.65 16.87 -9.76
CA SER A 240 -2.43 15.42 -9.83
C SER A 240 -3.67 14.62 -9.41
N ALA A 241 -4.36 15.04 -8.35
CA ALA A 241 -5.59 14.40 -7.87
C ALA A 241 -6.73 14.50 -8.90
N SER A 242 -6.88 15.69 -9.52
CA SER A 242 -7.91 15.93 -10.53
C SER A 242 -7.69 15.12 -11.81
N ALA A 243 -6.43 14.81 -12.14
CA ALA A 243 -6.06 14.05 -13.33
C ALA A 243 -6.04 12.53 -13.12
N ALA A 244 -6.14 12.04 -11.88
CA ALA A 244 -5.87 10.65 -11.53
C ALA A 244 -6.86 9.64 -12.13
N GLY A 245 -8.13 10.02 -12.34
CA GLY A 245 -9.14 9.14 -12.95
C GLY A 245 -9.48 7.88 -12.14
N THR A 246 -9.31 7.92 -10.81
CA THR A 246 -9.51 6.79 -9.90
C THR A 246 -10.68 7.02 -8.94
N PRO A 247 -11.28 5.96 -8.36
CA PRO A 247 -12.33 6.10 -7.36
C PRO A 247 -11.91 6.89 -6.11
N ARG A 248 -10.63 6.79 -5.71
CA ARG A 248 -10.06 7.50 -4.55
C ARG A 248 -8.67 8.03 -4.85
N THR A 249 -8.32 9.12 -4.17
CA THR A 249 -7.00 9.75 -4.27
C THR A 249 -6.39 9.96 -2.88
N PHE A 250 -5.12 9.60 -2.71
CA PHE A 250 -4.34 9.84 -1.49
C PHE A 250 -3.12 10.68 -1.81
N ALA A 251 -2.95 11.79 -1.09
CA ALA A 251 -1.74 12.60 -1.20
C ALA A 251 -0.57 11.93 -0.47
N GLU A 252 0.59 11.93 -1.10
CA GLU A 252 1.86 11.51 -0.53
C GLU A 252 2.49 12.68 0.23
N VAL A 253 2.67 12.56 1.56
CA VAL A 253 3.17 13.64 2.42
C VAL A 253 4.35 13.15 3.26
N GLU A 254 5.53 13.72 3.06
CA GLU A 254 6.69 13.54 3.93
C GLU A 254 6.57 14.45 5.15
N VAL A 255 6.87 13.93 6.34
CA VAL A 255 6.59 14.61 7.60
C VAL A 255 7.80 14.58 8.53
N ALA A 256 8.22 15.76 8.98
CA ALA A 256 9.12 15.94 10.10
C ALA A 256 8.43 16.85 11.14
N LEU A 257 8.26 16.37 12.36
CA LEU A 257 7.57 17.11 13.41
C LEU A 257 8.56 17.64 14.48
N ASP A 258 8.17 18.76 15.08
CA ASP A 258 8.82 19.18 16.34
C ASP A 258 8.59 18.11 17.40
N THR A 259 9.64 17.85 18.19
CA THR A 259 9.59 17.00 19.38
C THR A 259 9.85 17.85 20.64
N ALA A 260 9.77 17.23 21.81
CA ALA A 260 10.11 17.92 23.06
C ALA A 260 11.58 18.38 23.13
N ASP A 261 12.46 17.68 22.40
CA ASP A 261 13.92 17.86 22.50
C ASP A 261 14.53 18.71 21.37
N ALA A 262 13.85 18.80 20.21
CA ALA A 262 14.37 19.49 19.03
C ALA A 262 13.25 19.91 18.07
N THR A 263 13.46 21.01 17.34
CA THR A 263 12.59 21.39 16.24
C THR A 263 12.75 20.44 15.05
N ALA A 264 11.75 20.40 14.19
CA ALA A 264 11.79 19.60 12.96
C ALA A 264 12.96 20.00 12.06
N GLU A 265 13.22 21.29 11.93
CA GLU A 265 14.33 21.83 11.14
C GLU A 265 15.70 21.40 11.69
N GLU A 266 15.89 21.42 13.02
CA GLU A 266 17.13 20.93 13.66
C GLU A 266 17.32 19.43 13.42
N ARG A 267 16.26 18.64 13.50
CA ARG A 267 16.29 17.20 13.22
C ARG A 267 16.65 16.90 11.77
N VAL A 268 16.04 17.62 10.81
CA VAL A 268 16.38 17.53 9.39
C VAL A 268 17.84 17.90 9.16
N ALA A 269 18.27 19.06 9.66
CA ALA A 269 19.66 19.53 9.49
C ALA A 269 20.69 18.57 10.10
N ASP A 270 20.36 17.91 11.20
CA ASP A 270 21.20 16.88 11.82
C ASP A 270 21.37 15.67 10.88
N LEU A 271 20.28 15.14 10.35
CA LEU A 271 20.31 13.98 9.45
C LEU A 271 20.97 14.30 8.10
N GLU A 272 20.73 15.48 7.55
CA GLU A 272 21.31 15.91 6.25
C GLU A 272 22.85 16.06 6.29
N ARG A 273 23.46 16.19 7.48
CA ARG A 273 24.94 16.10 7.61
C ARG A 273 25.48 14.72 7.25
N HIS A 274 24.62 13.70 7.29
CA HIS A 274 25.01 12.31 7.03
C HIS A 274 24.59 11.81 5.64
N ALA A 275 23.46 12.25 5.16
CA ALA A 275 22.94 11.90 3.83
C ALA A 275 21.87 12.93 3.41
N PRO A 276 21.78 13.31 2.12
CA PRO A 276 20.75 14.22 1.68
C PRO A 276 19.35 13.56 1.72
N TRP A 277 18.34 14.30 2.16
CA TRP A 277 16.95 13.88 2.02
C TRP A 277 16.49 14.11 0.59
N SER A 278 16.52 13.08 -0.21
CA SER A 278 16.17 13.13 -1.63
C SER A 278 14.76 13.66 -1.85
N ASP A 279 14.63 14.60 -2.80
CA ASP A 279 13.32 15.08 -3.25
C ASP A 279 12.63 14.01 -4.11
N ARG A 280 11.54 13.47 -3.60
CA ARG A 280 10.68 12.50 -4.30
C ARG A 280 9.46 13.14 -4.97
N GLY A 281 9.42 14.47 -5.06
CA GLY A 281 8.28 15.22 -5.62
C GLY A 281 7.04 15.20 -4.74
N ARG A 282 7.16 14.78 -3.48
CA ARG A 282 6.07 14.72 -2.50
C ARG A 282 5.88 16.06 -1.81
N LEU A 283 4.67 16.27 -1.30
CA LEU A 283 4.42 17.35 -0.37
C LEU A 283 5.23 17.11 0.91
N ARG A 284 5.90 18.15 1.43
CA ARG A 284 6.74 18.02 2.61
C ARG A 284 6.29 18.99 3.69
N HIS A 285 6.07 18.47 4.89
CA HIS A 285 5.83 19.26 6.09
C HIS A 285 7.02 19.11 7.05
N ILE A 286 7.65 20.22 7.37
CA ILE A 286 8.70 20.32 8.40
C ILE A 286 8.21 21.38 9.40
N GLY A 287 8.01 21.01 10.66
CA GLY A 287 7.54 21.94 11.68
C GLY A 287 6.57 21.33 12.69
N SER A 288 5.69 22.17 13.24
CA SER A 288 4.81 21.79 14.36
C SER A 288 3.69 20.82 13.96
N ALA A 289 3.23 20.04 14.93
CA ALA A 289 2.05 19.18 14.80
C ALA A 289 0.78 19.98 14.43
N ALA A 290 0.64 21.21 14.94
CA ALA A 290 -0.48 22.09 14.60
C ALA A 290 -0.44 22.54 13.14
N GLY A 291 0.76 22.80 12.58
CA GLY A 291 0.96 23.12 11.18
C GLY A 291 0.58 21.95 10.26
N LEU A 292 0.99 20.71 10.62
CA LEU A 292 0.56 19.52 9.90
C LEU A 292 -0.96 19.33 9.94
N ALA A 293 -1.58 19.49 11.11
CA ALA A 293 -3.04 19.39 11.22
C ALA A 293 -3.78 20.42 10.37
N ALA A 294 -3.25 21.63 10.21
CA ALA A 294 -3.78 22.65 9.33
C ALA A 294 -3.66 22.23 7.84
N LEU A 295 -2.48 21.78 7.42
CA LEU A 295 -2.23 21.26 6.07
C LEU A 295 -3.16 20.10 5.71
N LEU A 296 -3.35 19.15 6.63
CA LEU A 296 -4.30 18.03 6.44
C LEU A 296 -5.75 18.54 6.33
N GLY A 297 -6.08 19.62 7.04
CA GLY A 297 -7.36 20.31 6.92
C GLY A 297 -7.59 20.91 5.52
N GLU A 298 -6.55 21.46 4.90
CA GLU A 298 -6.60 21.98 3.53
C GLU A 298 -6.72 20.85 2.49
N LEU A 299 -5.95 19.77 2.65
CA LEU A 299 -5.99 18.60 1.77
C LEU A 299 -7.36 17.92 1.75
N ARG A 300 -8.18 18.06 2.78
CA ARG A 300 -9.53 17.48 2.89
C ARG A 300 -10.51 17.88 1.79
N GLY A 301 -10.25 18.98 1.12
CA GLY A 301 -11.06 19.43 -0.04
C GLY A 301 -10.51 18.98 -1.38
N VAL A 302 -9.38 18.27 -1.37
CA VAL A 302 -8.58 17.95 -2.55
C VAL A 302 -8.48 16.44 -2.77
N VAL A 303 -8.27 15.67 -1.69
CA VAL A 303 -8.06 14.21 -1.74
C VAL A 303 -8.95 13.48 -0.73
N ASP A 304 -9.14 12.17 -0.93
CA ASP A 304 -9.89 11.30 -0.02
C ASP A 304 -9.08 10.84 1.20
N GLY A 305 -7.77 10.87 1.09
CA GLY A 305 -6.85 10.47 2.15
C GLY A 305 -5.44 10.97 1.97
N VAL A 306 -4.59 10.67 2.94
CA VAL A 306 -3.17 10.99 2.90
C VAL A 306 -2.35 9.78 3.31
N ARG A 307 -1.20 9.59 2.67
CA ARG A 307 -0.17 8.63 3.08
C ARG A 307 1.01 9.41 3.63
N LEU A 308 1.23 9.27 4.95
CA LEU A 308 2.29 9.96 5.67
C LEU A 308 3.57 9.14 5.62
N HIS A 309 4.68 9.81 5.37
CA HIS A 309 6.03 9.28 5.37
C HIS A 309 6.83 10.00 6.47
N PRO A 310 6.88 9.45 7.69
CA PRO A 310 7.65 10.04 8.78
C PRO A 310 9.14 10.17 8.44
N LEU A 311 9.76 11.29 8.78
CA LEU A 311 11.21 11.49 8.64
C LEU A 311 11.99 10.42 9.41
N VAL A 312 11.63 10.28 10.70
CA VAL A 312 12.12 9.25 11.62
C VAL A 312 10.91 8.62 12.29
N LEU A 313 10.65 7.36 12.02
CA LEU A 313 9.42 6.69 12.45
C LEU A 313 9.25 6.69 13.98
N ASP A 314 10.35 6.44 14.72
CA ASP A 314 10.34 6.37 16.18
C ASP A 314 10.08 7.72 16.88
N GLU A 315 10.38 8.83 16.21
CA GLU A 315 10.16 10.17 16.73
C GLU A 315 8.82 10.76 16.25
N ASP A 316 8.50 10.60 14.97
CA ASP A 316 7.33 11.25 14.39
C ASP A 316 6.02 10.51 14.68
N LEU A 317 6.01 9.16 14.78
CA LEU A 317 4.79 8.39 15.07
C LEU A 317 4.19 8.73 16.45
N PRO A 318 4.98 8.87 17.55
CA PRO A 318 4.46 9.37 18.82
C PRO A 318 3.83 10.76 18.72
N GLU A 319 4.46 11.69 17.99
CA GLU A 319 3.94 13.07 17.84
C GLU A 319 2.68 13.09 16.97
N LEU A 320 2.63 12.31 15.88
CA LEU A 320 1.42 12.10 15.11
C LEU A 320 0.28 11.59 15.99
N SER A 321 0.54 10.54 16.77
CA SER A 321 -0.46 9.89 17.63
C SER A 321 -1.02 10.80 18.72
N ARG A 322 -0.14 11.61 19.36
CA ARG A 322 -0.53 12.43 20.51
C ARG A 322 -1.08 13.80 20.12
N LEU A 323 -0.51 14.44 19.08
CA LEU A 323 -0.75 15.86 18.82
C LEU A 323 -1.47 16.12 17.50
N VAL A 324 -1.32 15.26 16.48
CA VAL A 324 -1.91 15.49 15.15
C VAL A 324 -3.26 14.79 15.01
N LEU A 325 -3.34 13.50 15.30
CA LEU A 325 -4.52 12.70 15.02
C LEU A 325 -5.73 13.04 15.91
N PRO A 326 -5.59 13.24 17.24
CA PRO A 326 -6.73 13.51 18.11
C PRO A 326 -7.56 14.73 17.65
N PRO A 327 -6.99 15.92 17.40
CA PRO A 327 -7.77 17.07 16.95
C PRO A 327 -8.39 16.87 15.55
N LEU A 328 -7.80 16.04 14.66
CA LEU A 328 -8.42 15.70 13.38
C LEU A 328 -9.67 14.85 13.55
N PHE A 329 -9.67 13.89 14.46
CA PHE A 329 -10.84 13.06 14.78
C PHE A 329 -11.94 13.86 15.48
N GLU A 330 -11.59 14.71 16.46
CA GLU A 330 -12.53 15.58 17.18
C GLU A 330 -13.27 16.52 16.21
N ARG A 331 -12.54 17.11 15.26
CA ARG A 331 -13.10 17.98 14.23
C ARG A 331 -13.78 17.24 13.09
N ARG A 332 -13.75 15.90 13.08
CA ARG A 332 -14.21 15.05 11.97
C ARG A 332 -13.50 15.36 10.65
N TYR A 333 -12.25 15.75 10.71
CA TYR A 333 -11.39 15.94 9.53
C TYR A 333 -10.80 14.63 9.04
N ALA A 334 -10.67 13.66 9.92
CA ALA A 334 -10.31 12.30 9.61
C ALA A 334 -11.28 11.29 10.25
N VAL A 335 -11.34 10.08 9.74
CA VAL A 335 -12.12 8.97 10.28
C VAL A 335 -11.22 7.86 10.79
N ARG A 336 -11.63 7.22 11.88
CA ARG A 336 -11.01 5.99 12.36
C ARG A 336 -11.54 4.79 11.59
N PRO A 337 -10.72 3.76 11.35
CA PRO A 337 -11.22 2.50 10.81
C PRO A 337 -12.17 1.83 11.80
N LEU A 338 -13.11 1.03 11.26
CA LEU A 338 -14.14 0.36 12.05
C LEU A 338 -13.77 -1.12 12.26
N PRO A 339 -13.89 -1.65 13.48
CA PRO A 339 -13.68 -3.09 13.73
C PRO A 339 -14.59 -3.96 12.85
N GLY A 340 -14.03 -5.05 12.31
CA GLY A 340 -14.76 -6.00 11.48
C GLY A 340 -15.06 -5.55 10.03
N ALA A 341 -14.65 -4.33 9.65
CA ALA A 341 -14.80 -3.84 8.29
C ALA A 341 -13.59 -4.22 7.42
N SER A 342 -13.83 -4.45 6.12
CA SER A 342 -12.77 -4.67 5.15
C SER A 342 -12.05 -3.35 4.80
N LEU A 343 -10.87 -3.43 4.18
CA LEU A 343 -10.18 -2.25 3.69
C LEU A 343 -11.02 -1.51 2.64
N ARG A 344 -11.70 -2.21 1.74
CA ARG A 344 -12.66 -1.58 0.81
C ARG A 344 -13.71 -0.75 1.54
N THR A 345 -14.30 -1.30 2.59
CA THR A 345 -15.29 -0.58 3.41
C THR A 345 -14.69 0.65 4.08
N HIS A 346 -13.48 0.56 4.64
CA HIS A 346 -12.78 1.71 5.23
C HIS A 346 -12.58 2.84 4.21
N LEU A 347 -12.32 2.48 2.95
CA LEU A 347 -12.10 3.46 1.88
C LEU A 347 -13.39 3.91 1.18
N GLY A 348 -14.54 3.34 1.56
CA GLY A 348 -15.82 3.63 0.91
C GLY A 348 -15.88 3.11 -0.53
N LEU A 349 -15.30 1.95 -0.75
CA LEU A 349 -15.29 1.22 -2.02
C LEU A 349 -16.22 0.01 -1.90
N ASP A 350 -16.99 -0.27 -2.95
CA ASP A 350 -17.83 -1.45 -3.02
C ASP A 350 -17.00 -2.72 -3.21
N ARG A 351 -17.55 -3.87 -2.75
CA ARG A 351 -17.01 -5.18 -3.11
C ARG A 351 -17.33 -5.44 -4.58
N PRO A 352 -16.33 -5.63 -5.47
CA PRO A 352 -16.59 -5.82 -6.88
C PRO A 352 -17.27 -7.18 -7.14
N ALA A 353 -18.19 -7.20 -8.09
CA ALA A 353 -18.75 -8.45 -8.60
C ALA A 353 -17.65 -9.29 -9.28
N ASN A 354 -17.81 -10.61 -9.25
CA ASN A 354 -16.94 -11.48 -10.03
C ASN A 354 -17.21 -11.26 -11.54
N ARG A 355 -16.14 -11.09 -12.34
CA ARG A 355 -16.27 -10.80 -13.78
C ARG A 355 -16.99 -11.89 -14.55
N TYR A 356 -16.81 -13.15 -14.18
CA TYR A 356 -17.42 -14.30 -14.85
C TYR A 356 -18.88 -14.46 -14.46
N ALA A 357 -19.23 -14.34 -13.18
CA ALA A 357 -20.62 -14.37 -12.73
C ALA A 357 -21.44 -13.21 -13.31
N ALA A 358 -20.85 -12.01 -13.47
CA ALA A 358 -21.49 -10.88 -14.09
C ALA A 358 -21.73 -11.10 -15.60
N ALA A 359 -20.81 -11.77 -16.29
CA ALA A 359 -20.95 -12.10 -17.71
C ALA A 359 -22.09 -13.12 -17.93
N ALA A 360 -22.16 -14.19 -17.14
CA ALA A 360 -23.23 -15.18 -17.21
C ALA A 360 -24.63 -14.57 -16.97
N ALA A 361 -24.77 -13.68 -16.01
CA ALA A 361 -26.03 -12.98 -15.74
C ALA A 361 -26.47 -12.05 -16.90
N GLN A 362 -25.53 -11.53 -17.70
CA GLN A 362 -25.85 -10.74 -18.89
C GLN A 362 -26.25 -11.60 -20.11
N GLU A 363 -25.72 -12.82 -20.22
CA GLU A 363 -26.09 -13.77 -21.25
C GLU A 363 -27.52 -14.34 -21.03
N ASP A 364 -27.85 -14.66 -19.77
CA ASP A 364 -29.18 -15.14 -19.41
C ASP A 364 -30.29 -14.06 -19.53
N ALA A 365 -29.91 -12.79 -19.56
CA ALA A 365 -30.84 -11.66 -19.72
C ALA A 365 -31.12 -11.26 -21.18
N ARG A 366 -30.48 -11.92 -22.16
CA ARG A 366 -30.64 -11.68 -23.60
C ARG A 366 -31.47 -12.80 -24.26
#